data_016ce6f5d2da613dccdabd1e189de9d1
#
_entry.id   016ce6f5d2da613dccdabd1e189de9d1
#
_cell.length_a   1.000
_cell.length_b   1.000
_cell.length_c   1.000
_cell.angle_alpha   90.00
_cell.angle_beta   90.00
_cell.angle_gamma   90.00
#
_symmetry.space_group_name_H-M   'P 1'
#
loop_
_entity.id
_entity.type
_entity.pdbx_description
1 polymer ?
#
loop_
_entity_poly.entity_id
_entity_poly.type
_entity_poly.pdbx_seq_one_letter_code
_entity_poly.pdbx_strand_id
1 'polypeptide(L)'
;MKNVLVISGHTDLASSVANKTILDTVAKLLPQAEIVKLDELYPDFKIDVKKEQDRLLKADIIVLQFPMFWFSAPSLLERWMEETFLHGFSHGSKGDKLKGKHLVLSFTSGAPAETYTPAVMGHNIDDLLLSFKDTCAFTGMIYDGYVYTGGVGYTNRTQPEQVEEQKKKSEEHAKKLVDLVCGL
;
A
#
# COMPACT_ATOMS: atom_id res chain seq x y z
N MET A 1 14.54 12.53 11.21
CA MET A 1 13.84 11.27 10.88
C MET A 1 12.87 11.60 9.76
N LYS A 2 12.78 10.78 8.70
CA LYS A 2 11.85 11.03 7.58
C LYS A 2 10.38 10.87 8.05
N ASN A 3 9.49 11.69 7.51
CA ASN A 3 8.06 11.61 7.76
C ASN A 3 7.45 10.49 6.90
N VAL A 4 6.87 9.48 7.54
CA VAL A 4 6.27 8.32 6.89
C VAL A 4 4.75 8.44 6.88
N LEU A 5 4.16 8.34 5.70
CA LEU A 5 2.71 8.30 5.49
C LEU A 5 2.33 6.93 4.95
N VAL A 6 1.50 6.20 5.67
CA VAL A 6 0.96 4.90 5.25
C VAL A 6 -0.50 5.07 4.86
N ILE A 7 -0.81 4.83 3.59
CA ILE A 7 -2.17 4.87 3.06
C ILE A 7 -2.70 3.44 2.97
N SER A 8 -3.70 3.12 3.79
CA SER A 8 -4.41 1.86 3.70
C SER A 8 -5.51 1.93 2.67
N GLY A 9 -5.34 1.17 1.58
CA GLY A 9 -6.29 1.09 0.46
C GLY A 9 -7.29 -0.06 0.57
N HIS A 10 -7.39 -0.74 1.72
CA HIS A 10 -8.43 -1.78 1.89
C HIS A 10 -9.81 -1.15 1.86
N THR A 11 -10.79 -1.79 1.20
CA THR A 11 -12.17 -1.29 1.09
C THR A 11 -13.06 -1.68 2.27
N ASP A 12 -12.61 -2.61 3.12
CA ASP A 12 -13.26 -3.08 4.36
C ASP A 12 -12.18 -3.66 5.28
N LEU A 13 -11.38 -2.79 5.87
CA LEU A 13 -10.24 -3.17 6.72
C LEU A 13 -10.70 -3.94 7.97
N ALA A 14 -11.86 -3.60 8.51
CA ALA A 14 -12.38 -4.22 9.72
C ALA A 14 -12.55 -5.74 9.57
N SER A 15 -12.89 -6.20 8.36
CA SER A 15 -13.04 -7.63 8.05
C SER A 15 -11.73 -8.35 7.71
N SER A 16 -10.62 -7.63 7.55
CA SER A 16 -9.34 -8.19 7.12
C SER A 16 -8.50 -8.65 8.31
N VAL A 17 -8.09 -9.92 8.31
CA VAL A 17 -7.09 -10.42 9.27
C VAL A 17 -5.71 -9.89 8.90
N ALA A 18 -5.27 -10.12 7.67
CA ALA A 18 -3.90 -9.84 7.25
C ALA A 18 -3.59 -8.34 7.23
N ASN A 19 -4.35 -7.55 6.46
CA ASN A 19 -4.03 -6.12 6.30
C ASN A 19 -4.22 -5.33 7.60
N LYS A 20 -5.20 -5.71 8.42
CA LYS A 20 -5.37 -5.13 9.76
C LYS A 20 -4.16 -5.44 10.65
N THR A 21 -3.71 -6.70 10.69
CA THR A 21 -2.53 -7.09 11.49
C THR A 21 -1.26 -6.37 11.02
N ILE A 22 -1.07 -6.20 9.71
CA ILE A 22 0.06 -5.41 9.17
C ILE A 22 0.03 -4.00 9.73
N LEU A 23 -1.09 -3.29 9.59
CA LEU A 23 -1.21 -1.90 10.05
C LEU A 23 -1.07 -1.76 11.56
N ASP A 24 -1.71 -2.64 12.34
CA ASP A 24 -1.61 -2.65 13.80
C ASP A 24 -0.15 -2.89 14.27
N THR A 25 0.60 -3.71 13.54
CA THR A 25 2.01 -3.99 13.84
C THR A 25 2.90 -2.84 13.41
N VAL A 26 2.67 -2.24 12.24
CA VAL A 26 3.38 -1.03 11.79
C VAL A 26 3.17 0.11 12.79
N ALA A 27 1.93 0.33 13.26
CA ALA A 27 1.64 1.37 14.27
C ALA A 27 2.42 1.19 15.57
N LYS A 28 2.70 -0.06 15.98
CA LYS A 28 3.50 -0.36 17.16
C LYS A 28 5.00 -0.16 16.94
N LEU A 29 5.50 -0.59 15.77
CA LEU A 29 6.93 -0.57 15.46
C LEU A 29 7.42 0.79 14.94
N LEU A 30 6.52 1.58 14.35
CA LEU A 30 6.80 2.89 13.75
C LEU A 30 5.75 3.91 14.24
N PRO A 31 5.69 4.21 15.55
CA PRO A 31 4.62 5.01 16.14
C PRO A 31 4.56 6.46 15.64
N GLN A 32 5.61 6.95 14.98
CA GLN A 32 5.65 8.28 14.37
C GLN A 32 5.07 8.31 12.94
N ALA A 33 4.76 7.16 12.33
CA ALA A 33 4.12 7.13 11.01
C ALA A 33 2.66 7.59 11.09
N GLU A 34 2.25 8.43 10.17
CA GLU A 34 0.83 8.74 9.96
C GLU A 34 0.19 7.60 9.18
N ILE A 35 -0.78 6.91 9.79
CA ILE A 35 -1.53 5.84 9.13
C ILE A 35 -2.93 6.35 8.78
N VAL A 36 -3.24 6.36 7.49
CA VAL A 36 -4.52 6.81 6.94
C VAL A 36 -5.29 5.61 6.42
N LYS A 37 -6.45 5.35 6.97
CA LYS A 37 -7.34 4.28 6.55
C LYS A 37 -8.45 4.86 5.68
N LEU A 38 -8.37 4.61 4.39
CA LEU A 38 -9.27 5.24 3.42
C LEU A 38 -10.72 4.78 3.58
N ASP A 39 -10.96 3.52 3.94
CA ASP A 39 -12.30 2.97 4.18
C ASP A 39 -13.02 3.61 5.37
N GLU A 40 -12.28 4.01 6.40
CA GLU A 40 -12.84 4.74 7.54
C GLU A 40 -13.11 6.21 7.21
N LEU A 41 -12.23 6.85 6.42
CA LEU A 41 -12.35 8.28 6.09
C LEU A 41 -13.29 8.56 4.92
N TYR A 42 -13.33 7.69 3.94
CA TYR A 42 -14.02 7.90 2.67
C TYR A 42 -14.91 6.71 2.28
N PRO A 43 -15.85 6.29 3.15
CA PRO A 43 -16.71 5.13 2.88
C PRO A 43 -17.63 5.34 1.67
N ASP A 44 -17.86 6.59 1.27
CA ASP A 44 -18.65 6.99 0.11
C ASP A 44 -17.80 7.37 -1.11
N PHE A 45 -16.49 7.11 -1.06
CA PHE A 45 -15.51 7.41 -2.14
C PHE A 45 -15.36 8.90 -2.47
N LYS A 46 -15.82 9.80 -1.59
CA LYS A 46 -15.62 11.25 -1.76
C LYS A 46 -14.36 11.71 -1.05
N ILE A 47 -13.28 11.75 -1.79
CA ILE A 47 -11.96 12.09 -1.25
C ILE A 47 -11.87 13.58 -0.94
N ASP A 48 -11.44 13.95 0.26
CA ASP A 48 -11.02 15.33 0.58
C ASP A 48 -9.62 15.57 0.01
N VAL A 49 -9.61 15.96 -1.26
CA VAL A 49 -8.38 16.13 -2.06
C VAL A 49 -7.38 17.06 -1.36
N LYS A 50 -7.86 18.18 -0.83
CA LYS A 50 -6.98 19.16 -0.18
C LYS A 50 -6.30 18.58 1.06
N LYS A 51 -7.05 17.88 1.88
CA LYS A 51 -6.55 17.24 3.10
C LYS A 51 -5.51 16.17 2.76
N GLU A 52 -5.78 15.35 1.75
CA GLU A 52 -4.86 14.28 1.33
C GLU A 52 -3.59 14.86 0.67
N GLN A 53 -3.71 15.90 -0.15
CA GLN A 53 -2.55 16.60 -0.69
C GLN A 53 -1.70 17.25 0.40
N ASP A 54 -2.32 17.81 1.46
CA ASP A 54 -1.58 18.36 2.61
C ASP A 54 -0.80 17.28 3.39
N ARG A 55 -1.31 16.04 3.45
CA ARG A 55 -0.57 14.88 3.98
C ARG A 55 0.61 14.49 3.08
N LEU A 56 0.34 14.39 1.78
CA LEU A 56 1.37 14.09 0.79
C LEU A 56 2.51 15.10 0.81
N LEU A 57 2.20 16.38 0.99
CA LEU A 57 3.23 17.45 1.08
C LEU A 57 4.18 17.23 2.27
N LYS A 58 3.66 16.78 3.40
CA LYS A 58 4.44 16.57 4.64
C LYS A 58 5.27 15.28 4.61
N ALA A 59 4.84 14.28 3.83
CA ALA A 59 5.50 12.99 3.77
C ALA A 59 6.83 13.07 2.99
N ASP A 60 7.84 12.36 3.48
CA ASP A 60 9.06 12.06 2.76
C ASP A 60 8.96 10.66 2.12
N ILE A 61 8.32 9.73 2.82
CA ILE A 61 8.08 8.35 2.39
C ILE A 61 6.58 8.09 2.38
N ILE A 62 6.08 7.61 1.27
CA ILE A 62 4.69 7.21 1.06
C ILE A 62 4.64 5.68 0.95
N VAL A 63 3.87 5.04 1.79
CA VAL A 63 3.61 3.59 1.72
C VAL A 63 2.17 3.39 1.27
N LEU A 64 1.96 2.68 0.19
CA LEU A 64 0.63 2.21 -0.22
C LEU A 64 0.44 0.79 0.28
N GLN A 65 -0.46 0.60 1.27
CA GLN A 65 -0.74 -0.69 1.89
C GLN A 65 -2.11 -1.19 1.47
N PHE A 66 -2.18 -2.36 0.80
CA PHE A 66 -3.42 -2.84 0.22
C PHE A 66 -3.46 -4.36 -0.02
N PRO A 67 -4.64 -4.99 -0.08
CA PRO A 67 -4.81 -6.31 -0.66
C PRO A 67 -4.84 -6.17 -2.18
N MET A 68 -4.19 -7.07 -2.89
CA MET A 68 -4.31 -7.13 -4.35
C MET A 68 -5.69 -7.68 -4.73
N PHE A 69 -6.50 -6.86 -5.39
CA PHE A 69 -7.78 -7.22 -5.95
C PHE A 69 -7.70 -7.19 -7.47
N TRP A 70 -8.04 -8.31 -8.10
CA TRP A 70 -8.03 -8.42 -9.56
C TRP A 70 -6.73 -7.95 -10.21
N PHE A 71 -5.60 -8.36 -9.61
CA PHE A 71 -4.23 -8.07 -10.07
C PHE A 71 -3.81 -6.59 -9.99
N SER A 72 -4.58 -5.75 -9.30
CA SER A 72 -4.33 -4.33 -9.10
C SER A 72 -4.61 -3.90 -7.66
N ALA A 73 -4.52 -2.59 -7.40
CA ALA A 73 -4.96 -2.01 -6.14
C ALA A 73 -6.50 -2.02 -6.04
N PRO A 74 -7.07 -1.97 -4.83
CA PRO A 74 -8.51 -1.81 -4.65
C PRO A 74 -9.01 -0.46 -5.18
N SER A 75 -10.26 -0.44 -5.64
CA SER A 75 -10.90 0.73 -6.25
C SER A 75 -10.82 2.02 -5.42
N LEU A 76 -10.88 1.91 -4.10
CA LEU A 76 -10.78 3.08 -3.22
C LEU A 76 -9.37 3.70 -3.23
N LEU A 77 -8.32 2.87 -3.32
CA LEU A 77 -6.95 3.36 -3.44
C LEU A 77 -6.70 3.97 -4.82
N GLU A 78 -7.19 3.33 -5.88
CA GLU A 78 -7.13 3.88 -7.25
C GLU A 78 -7.84 5.24 -7.30
N ARG A 79 -9.06 5.33 -6.74
CA ARG A 79 -9.82 6.59 -6.66
C ARG A 79 -9.06 7.66 -5.87
N TRP A 80 -8.42 7.30 -4.76
CA TRP A 80 -7.61 8.22 -3.98
C TRP A 80 -6.43 8.75 -4.81
N MET A 81 -5.74 7.90 -5.55
CA MET A 81 -4.64 8.32 -6.44
C MET A 81 -5.14 9.22 -7.57
N GLU A 82 -6.23 8.85 -8.25
CA GLU A 82 -6.83 9.63 -9.33
C GLU A 82 -7.19 11.06 -8.89
N GLU A 83 -7.74 11.21 -7.70
CA GLU A 83 -8.20 12.52 -7.20
C GLU A 83 -7.11 13.34 -6.52
N THR A 84 -6.05 12.72 -6.00
CA THR A 84 -4.98 13.45 -5.30
C THR A 84 -3.80 13.79 -6.20
N PHE A 85 -3.48 12.95 -7.20
CA PHE A 85 -2.34 13.12 -8.10
C PHE A 85 -2.71 13.99 -9.32
N LEU A 86 -3.27 15.15 -9.05
CA LEU A 86 -3.78 16.06 -10.08
C LEU A 86 -2.67 16.79 -10.85
N HIS A 87 -3.02 17.22 -12.08
CA HIS A 87 -2.20 18.14 -12.85
C HIS A 87 -1.95 19.43 -12.06
N GLY A 88 -0.72 19.91 -12.05
CA GLY A 88 -0.30 21.07 -11.26
C GLY A 88 0.05 20.75 -9.80
N PHE A 89 -0.23 19.53 -9.33
CA PHE A 89 0.24 19.02 -8.04
C PHE A 89 1.33 17.96 -8.24
N SER A 90 1.01 16.83 -8.83
CA SER A 90 1.94 15.70 -9.00
C SER A 90 2.70 15.73 -10.32
N HIS A 91 2.14 16.35 -11.35
CA HIS A 91 2.70 16.36 -12.71
C HIS A 91 2.33 17.63 -13.48
N GLY A 92 2.93 17.81 -14.67
CA GLY A 92 2.79 19.01 -15.48
C GLY A 92 3.83 20.07 -15.13
N SER A 93 3.81 21.22 -15.83
CA SER A 93 4.87 22.25 -15.75
C SER A 93 5.07 22.88 -14.36
N LYS A 94 4.08 22.78 -13.48
CA LYS A 94 4.11 23.28 -12.10
C LYS A 94 3.87 22.18 -11.07
N GLY A 95 3.66 20.95 -11.51
CA GLY A 95 3.33 19.79 -10.67
C GLY A 95 4.58 19.02 -10.24
N ASP A 96 5.23 19.46 -9.18
CA ASP A 96 6.48 18.92 -8.66
C ASP A 96 6.38 18.46 -7.19
N LYS A 97 5.16 18.41 -6.63
CA LYS A 97 4.96 18.24 -5.19
C LYS A 97 5.30 16.82 -4.69
N LEU A 98 5.33 15.85 -5.60
CA LEU A 98 5.73 14.48 -5.29
C LEU A 98 7.18 14.17 -5.68
N LYS A 99 7.85 15.07 -6.40
CA LYS A 99 9.21 14.87 -6.88
C LYS A 99 10.20 14.62 -5.73
N GLY A 100 10.96 13.53 -5.84
CA GLY A 100 11.96 13.13 -4.85
C GLY A 100 11.40 12.47 -3.59
N LYS A 101 10.06 12.33 -3.46
CA LYS A 101 9.47 11.52 -2.39
C LYS A 101 9.61 10.04 -2.71
N HIS A 102 9.78 9.24 -1.66
CA HIS A 102 9.92 7.79 -1.77
C HIS A 102 8.54 7.11 -1.82
N LEU A 103 8.39 6.10 -2.69
CA LEU A 103 7.20 5.24 -2.74
C LEU A 103 7.60 3.79 -2.44
N VAL A 104 6.94 3.21 -1.45
CA VAL A 104 7.02 1.77 -1.11
C VAL A 104 5.65 1.15 -1.24
N LEU A 105 5.56 -0.02 -1.85
CA LEU A 105 4.32 -0.80 -1.88
C LEU A 105 4.35 -1.86 -0.79
N SER A 106 3.22 -2.04 -0.13
CA SER A 106 3.00 -3.06 0.91
C SER A 106 1.69 -3.77 0.60
N PHE A 107 1.75 -5.00 0.09
CA PHE A 107 0.51 -5.61 -0.36
C PHE A 107 0.45 -7.13 -0.11
N THR A 108 -0.78 -7.63 -0.13
CA THR A 108 -1.10 -9.03 0.13
C THR A 108 -1.93 -9.63 -0.99
N SER A 109 -1.90 -10.96 -1.11
CA SER A 109 -2.84 -11.70 -1.97
C SER A 109 -3.42 -12.91 -1.28
N GLY A 110 -4.60 -13.32 -1.71
CA GLY A 110 -5.24 -14.55 -1.27
C GLY A 110 -4.56 -15.80 -1.84
N ALA A 111 -4.12 -15.74 -3.10
CA ALA A 111 -3.35 -16.81 -3.70
C ALA A 111 -1.92 -16.87 -3.14
N PRO A 112 -1.32 -18.07 -3.05
CA PRO A 112 0.08 -18.24 -2.67
C PRO A 112 1.02 -17.48 -3.61
N ALA A 113 2.20 -17.09 -3.10
CA ALA A 113 3.18 -16.33 -3.89
C ALA A 113 3.66 -17.10 -5.14
N GLU A 114 3.74 -18.41 -5.04
CA GLU A 114 4.14 -19.31 -6.13
C GLU A 114 3.20 -19.30 -7.34
N THR A 115 1.97 -18.78 -7.14
CA THR A 115 1.00 -18.58 -8.22
C THR A 115 1.49 -17.52 -9.22
N TYR A 116 2.17 -16.47 -8.71
CA TYR A 116 2.61 -15.32 -9.51
C TYR A 116 4.01 -15.56 -10.09
N THR A 117 4.11 -16.57 -10.94
CA THR A 117 5.34 -16.93 -11.65
C THR A 117 5.08 -17.08 -13.14
N PRO A 118 6.08 -16.86 -14.00
CA PRO A 118 5.94 -17.05 -15.45
C PRO A 118 5.44 -18.46 -15.83
N ALA A 119 5.77 -19.49 -15.05
CA ALA A 119 5.35 -20.87 -15.31
C ALA A 119 3.86 -21.11 -15.06
N VAL A 120 3.24 -20.35 -14.13
CA VAL A 120 1.83 -20.53 -13.73
C VAL A 120 0.93 -19.49 -14.39
N MET A 121 1.33 -18.20 -14.29
CA MET A 121 0.51 -17.06 -14.72
C MET A 121 1.00 -16.41 -16.02
N GLY A 122 2.14 -16.83 -16.58
CA GLY A 122 2.75 -16.19 -17.74
C GLY A 122 3.51 -14.90 -17.41
N HIS A 123 3.48 -14.42 -16.20
CA HIS A 123 4.18 -13.24 -15.70
C HIS A 123 4.50 -13.40 -14.21
N ASN A 124 5.31 -12.51 -13.67
CA ASN A 124 5.66 -12.47 -12.24
C ASN A 124 4.95 -11.31 -11.53
N ILE A 125 5.15 -11.23 -10.21
CA ILE A 125 4.52 -10.19 -9.40
C ILE A 125 4.98 -8.77 -9.79
N ASP A 126 6.22 -8.62 -10.22
CA ASP A 126 6.78 -7.34 -10.65
C ASP A 126 6.10 -6.75 -11.88
N ASP A 127 5.57 -7.62 -12.75
CA ASP A 127 4.85 -7.20 -13.97
C ASP A 127 3.51 -6.54 -13.62
N LEU A 128 2.90 -6.93 -12.48
CA LEU A 128 1.66 -6.34 -11.98
C LEU A 128 1.86 -4.96 -11.34
N LEU A 129 3.11 -4.58 -11.11
CA LEU A 129 3.46 -3.31 -10.44
C LEU A 129 3.91 -2.22 -11.41
N LEU A 130 3.83 -2.46 -12.71
CA LEU A 130 4.29 -1.53 -13.74
C LEU A 130 3.59 -0.17 -13.65
N SER A 131 2.28 -0.14 -13.41
CA SER A 131 1.52 1.11 -13.25
C SER A 131 2.05 2.01 -12.13
N PHE A 132 2.47 1.42 -11.00
CA PHE A 132 3.07 2.18 -9.90
C PHE A 132 4.47 2.67 -10.23
N LYS A 133 5.28 1.84 -10.91
CA LYS A 133 6.62 2.22 -11.37
C LYS A 133 6.56 3.37 -12.37
N ASP A 134 5.63 3.29 -13.35
CA ASP A 134 5.39 4.34 -14.33
C ASP A 134 4.85 5.62 -13.69
N THR A 135 3.97 5.49 -12.69
CA THR A 135 3.48 6.63 -11.89
C THR A 135 4.64 7.33 -11.17
N CYS A 136 5.56 6.58 -10.57
CA CYS A 136 6.76 7.15 -9.95
C CYS A 136 7.62 7.88 -10.97
N ALA A 137 7.91 7.24 -12.10
CA ALA A 137 8.70 7.85 -13.18
C ALA A 137 8.06 9.14 -13.70
N PHE A 138 6.73 9.15 -13.88
CA PHE A 138 5.99 10.29 -14.39
C PHE A 138 5.90 11.46 -13.40
N THR A 139 5.78 11.17 -12.10
CA THR A 139 5.67 12.20 -11.04
C THR A 139 7.01 12.60 -10.43
N GLY A 140 8.10 11.92 -10.80
CA GLY A 140 9.44 12.13 -10.25
C GLY A 140 9.62 11.58 -8.84
N MET A 141 8.72 10.70 -8.37
CA MET A 141 8.93 9.92 -7.13
C MET A 141 10.02 8.87 -7.33
N ILE A 142 10.60 8.42 -6.23
CA ILE A 142 11.57 7.33 -6.18
C ILE A 142 10.83 6.06 -5.78
N TYR A 143 10.84 5.04 -6.65
CA TYR A 143 10.27 3.74 -6.33
C TYR A 143 11.31 2.89 -5.60
N ASP A 144 11.05 2.59 -4.32
CA ASP A 144 11.98 1.85 -3.45
C ASP A 144 11.61 0.37 -3.27
N GLY A 145 10.72 -0.12 -4.12
CA GLY A 145 10.34 -1.53 -4.10
C GLY A 145 9.08 -1.82 -3.29
N TYR A 146 8.99 -3.06 -2.83
CA TYR A 146 7.78 -3.53 -2.16
C TYR A 146 8.05 -4.60 -1.12
N VAL A 147 7.07 -4.77 -0.22
CA VAL A 147 6.90 -5.96 0.61
C VAL A 147 5.59 -6.65 0.21
N TYR A 148 5.68 -7.95 -0.06
CA TYR A 148 4.56 -8.75 -0.52
C TYR A 148 4.39 -10.02 0.32
N THR A 149 3.14 -10.37 0.63
CA THR A 149 2.78 -11.63 1.29
C THR A 149 1.60 -12.29 0.59
N GLY A 150 1.82 -13.47 0.03
CA GLY A 150 0.79 -14.31 -0.57
C GLY A 150 0.20 -15.33 0.41
N GLY A 151 -0.93 -15.94 0.02
CA GLY A 151 -1.56 -17.01 0.78
C GLY A 151 -2.28 -16.54 2.06
N VAL A 152 -2.70 -15.27 2.10
CA VAL A 152 -3.44 -14.69 3.24
C VAL A 152 -4.87 -14.33 2.83
N GLY A 153 -5.56 -15.31 2.27
CA GLY A 153 -6.87 -15.13 1.66
C GLY A 153 -8.03 -15.06 2.65
N TYR A 154 -9.11 -14.47 2.16
CA TYR A 154 -10.37 -14.34 2.89
C TYR A 154 -10.96 -15.68 3.35
N THR A 155 -10.81 -16.74 2.55
CA THR A 155 -11.34 -18.08 2.84
C THR A 155 -10.67 -18.75 4.05
N ASN A 156 -9.45 -18.35 4.39
CA ASN A 156 -8.65 -18.95 5.46
C ASN A 156 -9.03 -18.44 6.86
N ARG A 157 -9.97 -17.50 6.98
CA ARG A 157 -10.33 -16.91 8.28
C ARG A 157 -11.40 -17.67 9.06
N THR A 158 -11.90 -18.77 8.53
CA THR A 158 -12.92 -19.60 9.19
C THR A 158 -12.34 -20.63 10.18
N GLN A 159 -11.02 -20.87 10.11
CA GLN A 159 -10.33 -21.84 10.96
C GLN A 159 -9.32 -21.11 11.86
N PRO A 160 -9.38 -21.29 13.19
CA PRO A 160 -8.49 -20.59 14.13
C PRO A 160 -6.99 -20.73 13.82
N GLU A 161 -6.54 -21.93 13.45
CA GLU A 161 -5.15 -22.18 13.11
C GLU A 161 -4.68 -21.39 11.88
N GLN A 162 -5.52 -21.29 10.85
CA GLN A 162 -5.24 -20.51 9.65
C GLN A 162 -5.25 -19.00 9.93
N VAL A 163 -6.09 -18.54 10.85
CA VAL A 163 -6.08 -17.15 11.31
C VAL A 163 -4.77 -16.80 12.00
N GLU A 164 -4.28 -17.68 12.90
CA GLU A 164 -3.00 -17.45 13.58
C GLU A 164 -1.81 -17.51 12.61
N GLU A 165 -1.82 -18.40 11.63
CA GLU A 165 -0.82 -18.41 10.57
C GLU A 165 -0.82 -17.13 9.74
N GLN A 166 -2.01 -16.61 9.36
CA GLN A 166 -2.13 -15.33 8.65
C GLN A 166 -1.59 -14.18 9.49
N LYS A 167 -1.90 -14.12 10.79
CA LYS A 167 -1.37 -13.08 11.69
C LYS A 167 0.15 -13.13 11.74
N LYS A 168 0.74 -14.32 11.92
CA LYS A 168 2.20 -14.49 11.96
C LYS A 168 2.86 -14.00 10.67
N LYS A 169 2.36 -14.41 9.49
CA LYS A 169 2.85 -13.93 8.19
C LYS A 169 2.72 -12.41 8.06
N SER A 170 1.64 -11.85 8.57
CA SER A 170 1.36 -10.41 8.52
C SER A 170 2.25 -9.60 9.45
N GLU A 171 2.58 -10.13 10.62
CA GLU A 171 3.56 -9.52 11.53
C GLU A 171 4.98 -9.55 10.95
N GLU A 172 5.37 -10.64 10.29
CA GLU A 172 6.64 -10.72 9.57
C GLU A 172 6.70 -9.75 8.39
N HIS A 173 5.60 -9.61 7.65
CA HIS A 173 5.44 -8.60 6.60
C HIS A 173 5.67 -7.18 7.16
N ALA A 174 4.98 -6.85 8.25
CA ALA A 174 5.09 -5.52 8.87
C ALA A 174 6.52 -5.21 9.34
N LYS A 175 7.25 -6.18 9.89
CA LYS A 175 8.66 -6.02 10.26
C LYS A 175 9.53 -5.70 9.05
N LYS A 176 9.38 -6.49 7.96
CA LYS A 176 10.11 -6.23 6.71
C LYS A 176 9.79 -4.85 6.13
N LEU A 177 8.53 -4.41 6.22
CA LEU A 177 8.13 -3.08 5.76
C LEU A 177 8.80 -1.98 6.60
N VAL A 178 8.80 -2.13 7.91
CA VAL A 178 9.46 -1.16 8.81
C VAL A 178 10.97 -1.12 8.56
N ASP A 179 11.62 -2.28 8.39
CA ASP A 179 13.05 -2.36 8.07
C ASP A 179 13.37 -1.65 6.74
N LEU A 180 12.57 -1.87 5.70
CA LEU A 180 12.71 -1.20 4.40
C LEU A 180 12.57 0.32 4.55
N VAL A 181 11.51 0.79 5.19
CA VAL A 181 11.21 2.22 5.40
C VAL A 181 12.27 2.91 6.26
N CYS A 182 12.77 2.25 7.30
CA CYS A 182 13.83 2.79 8.16
C CYS A 182 15.22 2.82 7.48
N GLY A 183 15.42 2.03 6.43
CA GLY A 183 16.64 2.01 5.62
C GLY A 183 16.73 3.14 4.59
N LEU A 184 15.64 3.85 4.34
CA LEU A 184 15.57 4.96 3.40
C LEU A 184 15.92 6.29 4.08
#